data_3e3e143670520273c9b532e052e5b275
#
_entry.id   3e3e143670520273c9b532e052e5b275
#
_cell.length_a   1.000
_cell.length_b   1.000
_cell.length_c   1.000
_cell.angle_alpha   90.00
_cell.angle_beta   90.00
_cell.angle_gamma   90.00
#
_symmetry.space_group_name_H-M   'P 1'
#
loop_
_entity.id
_entity.type
_entity.pdbx_description
1 polymer ?
#
loop_
_entity_poly.entity_id
_entity_poly.type
_entity_poly.pdbx_seq_one_letter_code
_entity_poly.pdbx_strand_id
1 'polypeptide(L)'
;MDYNLIRITDSTVLSDAGICYYDPIEEVIKEIGSGYMMGTNPTSPVIHKLMLVIKNGSIKKVNIKIVKNKELESLFDIKILPGVTAPGISSFADIDAFNDLEISDGLQPYSLIPFHVYIKTKGPINALLNAPLELTYEF
;
A
#
# COMPACT_ATOMS: atom_id res chain seq x y z
N MET A 1 -2.45 -3.76 -24.24
CA MET A 1 -1.74 -3.82 -22.97
C MET A 1 -2.72 -3.70 -21.83
N ASP A 2 -2.72 -4.64 -20.94
CA ASP A 2 -3.86 -4.89 -20.06
C ASP A 2 -3.68 -4.43 -18.62
N TYR A 3 -2.73 -3.56 -18.33
CA TYR A 3 -2.65 -3.02 -16.99
C TYR A 3 -2.58 -1.50 -16.98
N ASN A 4 -3.17 -0.96 -15.96
CA ASN A 4 -3.17 0.46 -15.67
C ASN A 4 -2.21 0.76 -14.53
N LEU A 5 -1.80 2.00 -14.44
CA LEU A 5 -0.97 2.47 -13.34
C LEU A 5 -1.84 3.28 -12.37
N ILE A 6 -1.74 2.94 -11.10
CA ILE A 6 -2.36 3.70 -10.03
C ILE A 6 -1.24 4.38 -9.25
N ARG A 7 -1.40 5.68 -9.04
CA ARG A 7 -0.49 6.40 -8.14
C ARG A 7 -0.97 6.24 -6.71
N ILE A 8 -0.09 5.75 -5.84
CA ILE A 8 -0.34 5.68 -4.41
C ILE A 8 0.39 6.83 -3.71
N THR A 9 -0.28 7.46 -2.77
CA THR A 9 0.29 8.55 -1.97
C THR A 9 0.09 8.27 -0.50
N ASP A 10 0.99 8.83 0.31
CA ASP A 10 0.82 8.87 1.76
C ASP A 10 0.07 10.17 2.07
N SER A 11 -1.20 10.05 2.40
CA SER A 11 -2.08 11.20 2.64
C SER A 11 -1.94 11.80 4.03
N THR A 12 -1.19 11.14 4.92
CA THR A 12 -0.94 11.62 6.27
C THR A 12 0.56 11.83 6.46
N VAL A 13 1.00 13.08 6.38
CA VAL A 13 2.41 13.41 6.59
C VAL A 13 2.62 13.70 8.07
N LEU A 14 3.22 12.74 8.79
CA LEU A 14 3.56 12.89 10.20
C LEU A 14 5.06 12.84 10.38
N SER A 15 5.57 13.58 11.39
CA SER A 15 6.99 13.58 11.70
C SER A 15 7.47 12.27 12.32
N ASP A 16 6.56 11.46 12.86
CA ASP A 16 6.88 10.27 13.63
C ASP A 16 6.90 8.98 12.81
N ALA A 17 6.27 8.97 11.65
CA ALA A 17 6.22 7.80 10.77
C ALA A 17 5.97 8.20 9.32
N GLY A 18 6.19 7.26 8.41
CA GLY A 18 5.89 7.43 6.99
C GLY A 18 5.83 6.09 6.29
N ILE A 19 5.37 6.11 5.06
CA ILE A 19 5.37 4.93 4.20
C ILE A 19 6.43 5.11 3.12
N CYS A 20 7.21 4.07 2.88
CA CYS A 20 8.30 4.12 1.91
C CYS A 20 8.37 2.84 1.08
N TYR A 21 9.18 2.89 0.04
CA TYR A 21 9.43 1.76 -0.84
C TYR A 21 10.92 1.71 -1.20
N TYR A 22 11.38 0.54 -1.62
CA TYR A 22 12.73 0.37 -2.13
C TYR A 22 12.77 0.62 -3.64
N ASP A 23 13.62 1.55 -4.07
CA ASP A 23 13.86 1.81 -5.48
C ASP A 23 15.07 0.98 -5.94
N PRO A 24 14.88 -0.07 -6.76
CA PRO A 24 15.98 -0.93 -7.19
C PRO A 24 16.91 -0.27 -8.20
N ILE A 25 16.48 0.78 -8.87
CA ILE A 25 17.32 1.49 -9.85
C ILE A 25 18.33 2.37 -9.15
N GLU A 26 17.88 3.16 -8.18
CA GLU A 26 18.76 4.03 -7.40
C GLU A 26 19.33 3.36 -6.16
N GLU A 27 18.84 2.17 -5.82
CA GLU A 27 19.26 1.37 -4.66
C GLU A 27 19.08 2.14 -3.33
N VAL A 28 18.01 2.90 -3.23
CA VAL A 28 17.69 3.67 -2.03
C VAL A 28 16.24 3.46 -1.62
N ILE A 29 15.95 3.74 -0.34
CA ILE A 29 14.60 3.75 0.20
C ILE A 29 14.03 5.16 0.04
N LYS A 30 12.86 5.25 -0.57
CA LYS A 30 12.18 6.53 -0.82
C LYS A 30 10.82 6.58 -0.14
N GLU A 31 10.46 7.76 0.37
CA GLU A 31 9.12 8.00 0.92
C GLU A 31 8.11 8.19 -0.21
N ILE A 32 6.86 7.76 0.05
CA ILE A 32 5.78 7.79 -0.93
C ILE A 32 5.11 9.16 -1.04
N GLY A 33 5.39 10.09 -0.14
CA GLY A 33 4.68 11.36 -0.06
C GLY A 33 4.43 12.09 -1.39
N SER A 34 5.32 11.92 -2.37
CA SER A 34 5.15 12.48 -3.72
C SER A 34 4.42 11.56 -4.69
N GLY A 35 4.07 10.35 -4.26
CA GLY A 35 3.41 9.34 -5.08
C GLY A 35 4.34 8.24 -5.54
N TYR A 36 3.80 7.04 -5.60
CA TYR A 36 4.47 5.84 -6.10
C TYR A 36 3.55 5.17 -7.11
N MET A 37 4.08 4.75 -8.26
CA MET A 37 3.26 4.16 -9.32
C MET A 37 3.16 2.65 -9.14
N MET A 38 1.95 2.15 -9.10
CA MET A 38 1.65 0.72 -9.00
C MET A 38 0.98 0.21 -10.26
N GLY A 39 1.50 -0.87 -10.82
CA GLY A 39 0.86 -1.56 -11.92
C GLY A 39 -0.30 -2.41 -11.45
N THR A 40 -1.23 -2.68 -12.35
CA THR A 40 -2.39 -3.55 -12.12
C THR A 40 -2.52 -4.57 -13.24
N ASN A 41 -3.21 -5.67 -12.96
CA ASN A 41 -3.44 -6.73 -13.95
C ASN A 41 -4.88 -7.23 -13.81
N PRO A 42 -5.65 -7.36 -14.92
CA PRO A 42 -7.04 -7.80 -14.84
C PRO A 42 -7.21 -9.27 -14.49
N THR A 43 -6.20 -10.10 -14.67
CA THR A 43 -6.34 -11.56 -14.49
C THR A 43 -5.74 -12.08 -13.19
N SER A 44 -4.79 -11.36 -12.58
CA SER A 44 -4.16 -11.80 -11.35
C SER A 44 -3.73 -10.60 -10.50
N PRO A 45 -3.66 -10.75 -9.16
CA PRO A 45 -3.19 -9.68 -8.31
C PRO A 45 -1.75 -9.30 -8.62
N VAL A 46 -1.47 -8.00 -8.62
CA VAL A 46 -0.10 -7.49 -8.63
C VAL A 46 0.26 -7.11 -7.20
N ILE A 47 1.41 -7.57 -6.74
CA ILE A 47 1.84 -7.42 -5.36
C ILE A 47 2.94 -6.37 -5.29
N HIS A 48 2.71 -5.36 -4.47
CA HIS A 48 3.68 -4.31 -4.22
C HIS A 48 4.13 -4.34 -2.77
N LYS A 49 5.42 -4.37 -2.55
CA LYS A 49 6.01 -4.36 -1.21
C LYS A 49 6.29 -2.93 -0.80
N LEU A 50 5.71 -2.53 0.32
CA LEU A 50 5.95 -1.24 0.94
C LEU A 50 6.49 -1.44 2.35
N MET A 51 6.89 -0.37 2.99
CA MET A 51 7.41 -0.41 4.35
C MET A 51 6.88 0.77 5.15
N LEU A 52 6.50 0.49 6.40
CA LEU A 52 6.26 1.52 7.39
C LEU A 52 7.59 1.88 8.04
N VAL A 53 7.99 3.13 7.99
CA VAL A 53 9.17 3.62 8.70
C VAL A 53 8.73 4.36 9.95
N ILE A 54 9.35 4.02 11.08
CA ILE A 54 9.17 4.74 12.35
C ILE A 54 10.34 5.71 12.49
N LYS A 55 10.04 6.99 12.55
CA LYS A 55 11.07 8.04 12.59
C LYS A 55 11.45 8.43 14.02
N ASN A 56 10.45 8.74 14.84
CA ASN A 56 10.68 9.10 16.24
C ASN A 56 9.39 8.88 17.06
N GLY A 57 9.45 9.14 18.35
CA GLY A 57 8.31 9.02 19.24
C GLY A 57 8.11 7.63 19.82
N SER A 58 7.21 7.53 20.78
CA SER A 58 6.82 6.26 21.41
C SER A 58 5.50 5.80 20.81
N ILE A 59 5.59 5.03 19.73
CA ILE A 59 4.43 4.52 19.01
C ILE A 59 4.22 3.07 19.43
N LYS A 60 3.02 2.74 19.92
CA LYS A 60 2.68 1.40 20.38
C LYS A 60 1.90 0.58 19.36
N LYS A 61 1.16 1.27 18.48
CA LYS A 61 0.32 0.65 17.47
C LYS A 61 0.14 1.61 16.30
N VAL A 62 0.15 1.06 15.10
CA VAL A 62 -0.16 1.82 13.88
C VAL A 62 -1.21 1.07 13.09
N ASN A 63 -2.27 1.75 12.69
CA ASN A 63 -3.23 1.24 11.71
C ASN A 63 -2.98 1.91 10.37
N ILE A 64 -2.68 1.11 9.36
CA ILE A 64 -2.57 1.59 7.98
C ILE A 64 -3.92 1.38 7.32
N LYS A 65 -4.47 2.46 6.77
CA LYS A 65 -5.80 2.46 6.17
C LYS A 65 -5.74 2.90 4.72
N ILE A 66 -6.59 2.29 3.90
CA ILE A 66 -6.82 2.73 2.52
C ILE A 66 -7.99 3.69 2.55
N VAL A 67 -7.79 4.90 2.04
CA VAL A 67 -8.86 5.88 1.93
C VAL A 67 -9.86 5.42 0.88
N LYS A 68 -11.11 5.23 1.29
CA LYS A 68 -12.16 4.74 0.39
C LYS A 68 -12.51 5.78 -0.65
N ASN A 69 -12.58 5.31 -1.89
CA ASN A 69 -12.92 6.13 -3.04
C ASN A 69 -13.82 5.29 -3.95
N LYS A 70 -14.99 5.82 -4.31
CA LYS A 70 -15.98 5.09 -5.10
C LYS A 70 -15.42 4.62 -6.45
N GLU A 71 -14.61 5.45 -7.10
CA GLU A 71 -14.01 5.10 -8.37
C GLU A 71 -13.05 3.92 -8.22
N LEU A 72 -12.18 3.95 -7.21
CA LEU A 72 -11.25 2.86 -6.94
C LEU A 72 -11.99 1.58 -6.55
N GLU A 73 -13.00 1.67 -5.69
CA GLU A 73 -13.77 0.51 -5.26
C GLU A 73 -14.52 -0.17 -6.40
N SER A 74 -14.96 0.60 -7.40
CA SER A 74 -15.67 0.05 -8.55
C SER A 74 -14.76 -0.62 -9.57
N LEU A 75 -13.49 -0.24 -9.63
CA LEU A 75 -12.55 -0.69 -10.65
C LEU A 75 -11.52 -1.69 -10.15
N PHE A 76 -11.23 -1.70 -8.86
CA PHE A 76 -10.15 -2.51 -8.31
C PHE A 76 -10.55 -3.20 -7.02
N ASP A 77 -9.90 -4.35 -6.78
CA ASP A 77 -9.78 -4.95 -5.46
C ASP A 77 -8.39 -4.61 -4.93
N ILE A 78 -8.34 -4.01 -3.73
CA ILE A 78 -7.08 -3.59 -3.11
C ILE A 78 -7.07 -4.12 -1.68
N LYS A 79 -5.98 -4.80 -1.29
CA LYS A 79 -5.85 -5.42 0.03
C LYS A 79 -4.47 -5.17 0.59
N ILE A 80 -4.38 -4.98 1.89
CA ILE A 80 -3.11 -4.82 2.60
C ILE A 80 -2.86 -6.07 3.44
N LEU A 81 -1.67 -6.65 3.31
CA LEU A 81 -1.27 -7.83 4.06
C LEU A 81 0.08 -7.61 4.74
N PRO A 82 0.25 -8.11 5.97
CA PRO A 82 1.53 -7.96 6.68
C PRO A 82 2.59 -8.93 6.15
N GLY A 83 3.83 -8.66 6.46
CA GLY A 83 4.90 -9.63 6.35
C GLY A 83 6.07 -9.22 5.49
N VAL A 84 7.17 -9.97 5.64
CA VAL A 84 8.42 -9.78 4.91
C VAL A 84 8.42 -10.49 3.56
N THR A 85 7.65 -11.57 3.43
CA THR A 85 7.50 -12.31 2.17
C THR A 85 6.08 -12.17 1.65
N ALA A 86 5.96 -12.04 0.34
CA ALA A 86 4.66 -11.91 -0.30
C ALA A 86 3.80 -13.16 0.00
N PRO A 87 2.59 -13.00 0.56
CA PRO A 87 1.67 -14.12 0.73
C PRO A 87 1.25 -14.71 -0.62
N GLY A 88 0.83 -15.97 -0.63
CA GLY A 88 0.31 -16.62 -1.84
C GLY A 88 -1.00 -16.00 -2.31
N ILE A 89 -1.36 -16.27 -3.56
CA ILE A 89 -2.58 -15.72 -4.18
C ILE A 89 -3.84 -16.19 -3.42
N SER A 90 -3.82 -17.37 -2.82
CA SER A 90 -4.92 -17.87 -2.01
C SER A 90 -5.26 -16.96 -0.82
N SER A 91 -4.26 -16.27 -0.27
CA SER A 91 -4.47 -15.32 0.83
C SER A 91 -5.27 -14.09 0.41
N PHE A 92 -5.28 -13.77 -0.89
CA PHE A 92 -6.01 -12.62 -1.41
C PHE A 92 -7.52 -12.79 -1.24
N ALA A 93 -8.05 -13.99 -1.44
CA ALA A 93 -9.49 -14.25 -1.35
C ALA A 93 -10.02 -14.21 0.09
N ASP A 94 -9.14 -14.47 1.07
CA ASP A 94 -9.53 -14.62 2.47
C ASP A 94 -9.63 -13.28 3.22
N ILE A 95 -9.25 -12.19 2.59
CA ILE A 95 -9.22 -10.86 3.21
C ILE A 95 -10.13 -9.93 2.43
N ASP A 96 -10.95 -9.16 3.14
CA ASP A 96 -11.84 -8.19 2.52
C ASP A 96 -11.06 -7.10 1.80
N ALA A 97 -11.58 -6.67 0.65
CA ALA A 97 -10.99 -5.57 -0.09
C ALA A 97 -11.07 -4.26 0.72
N PHE A 98 -10.08 -3.40 0.55
CA PHE A 98 -9.97 -2.13 1.25
C PHE A 98 -9.92 -2.29 2.77
N ASN A 99 -9.24 -3.34 3.21
CA ASN A 99 -9.02 -3.63 4.62
C ASN A 99 -8.01 -2.68 5.28
N ASP A 100 -8.05 -2.65 6.60
CA ASP A 100 -7.03 -1.97 7.40
C ASP A 100 -5.96 -2.97 7.85
N LEU A 101 -4.75 -2.50 8.09
CA LEU A 101 -3.66 -3.31 8.63
C LEU A 101 -3.20 -2.71 9.95
N GLU A 102 -3.29 -3.49 11.03
CA GLU A 102 -2.76 -3.11 12.34
C GLU A 102 -1.37 -3.69 12.54
N ILE A 103 -0.43 -2.84 12.94
CA ILE A 103 0.94 -3.21 13.27
C ILE A 103 1.20 -2.81 14.71
N SER A 104 1.55 -3.78 15.56
CA SER A 104 1.82 -3.56 16.98
C SER A 104 3.20 -4.05 17.44
N ASP A 105 3.94 -4.71 16.58
CA ASP A 105 5.27 -5.25 16.89
C ASP A 105 6.36 -4.52 16.11
N GLY A 106 7.54 -4.36 16.73
CA GLY A 106 8.71 -3.80 16.07
C GLY A 106 8.68 -2.29 15.85
N LEU A 107 7.82 -1.57 16.57
CA LEU A 107 7.62 -0.13 16.40
C LEU A 107 8.69 0.67 17.17
N GLN A 108 9.95 0.48 16.82
CA GLN A 108 11.06 1.23 17.41
C GLN A 108 11.57 2.28 16.42
N PRO A 109 12.19 3.37 16.91
CA PRO A 109 12.75 4.39 16.02
C PRO A 109 13.66 3.79 14.96
N TYR A 110 13.52 4.27 13.73
CA TYR A 110 14.27 3.83 12.55
C TYR A 110 13.95 2.40 12.09
N SER A 111 12.91 1.77 12.63
CA SER A 111 12.46 0.46 12.14
C SER A 111 11.79 0.57 10.78
N LEU A 112 12.03 -0.43 9.93
CA LEU A 112 11.34 -0.61 8.66
C LEU A 112 10.49 -1.86 8.76
N ILE A 113 9.17 -1.68 8.68
CA ILE A 113 8.23 -2.78 8.86
C ILE A 113 7.54 -3.05 7.53
N PRO A 114 7.84 -4.18 6.86
CA PRO A 114 7.30 -4.45 5.54
C PRO A 114 5.83 -4.86 5.58
N PHE A 115 5.11 -4.47 4.56
CA PHE A 115 3.77 -4.95 4.27
C PHE A 115 3.58 -5.01 2.75
N HIS A 116 2.51 -5.67 2.30
CA HIS A 116 2.23 -5.84 0.90
C HIS A 116 0.88 -5.25 0.54
N VAL A 117 0.81 -4.60 -0.61
CA VAL A 117 -0.44 -4.11 -1.18
C VAL A 117 -0.73 -4.93 -2.44
N TYR A 118 -1.87 -5.61 -2.43
CA TYR A 118 -2.36 -6.40 -3.55
C TYR A 118 -3.36 -5.57 -4.32
N ILE A 119 -3.18 -5.49 -5.63
CA ILE A 119 -4.10 -4.76 -6.51
C ILE A 119 -4.48 -5.65 -7.67
N LYS A 120 -5.78 -5.77 -7.90
CA LYS A 120 -6.34 -6.50 -9.03
C LYS A 120 -7.47 -5.70 -9.63
N THR A 121 -7.56 -5.64 -10.95
CA THR A 121 -8.68 -4.99 -11.61
C THR A 121 -9.92 -5.90 -11.57
N LYS A 122 -11.10 -5.30 -11.46
CA LYS A 122 -12.37 -6.03 -11.48
C LYS A 122 -12.88 -6.35 -12.88
N GLY A 123 -12.24 -5.79 -13.89
CA GLY A 123 -12.62 -6.00 -15.27
C GLY A 123 -11.85 -5.07 -16.20
N PRO A 124 -12.19 -5.02 -17.47
CA PRO A 124 -11.53 -4.12 -18.41
C PRO A 124 -11.69 -2.68 -17.97
N ILE A 125 -10.59 -1.94 -17.98
CA ILE A 125 -10.58 -0.52 -17.63
C ILE A 125 -10.15 0.26 -18.84
N ASN A 126 -11.05 1.14 -19.33
CA ASN A 126 -10.81 1.92 -20.54
C ASN A 126 -10.54 3.40 -20.25
N ALA A 127 -10.51 3.78 -18.98
CA ALA A 127 -10.31 5.17 -18.59
C ALA A 127 -9.11 5.31 -17.67
N LEU A 128 -8.42 6.44 -17.77
CA LEU A 128 -7.38 6.80 -16.82
C LEU A 128 -8.00 7.22 -15.51
N LEU A 129 -7.45 6.73 -14.40
CA LEU A 129 -7.85 7.15 -13.08
C LEU A 129 -7.22 8.50 -12.75
N ASN A 130 -8.05 9.45 -12.34
CA ASN A 130 -7.58 10.76 -11.89
C ASN A 130 -7.39 10.80 -10.38
N ALA A 131 -8.08 9.95 -9.64
CA ALA A 131 -7.97 9.88 -8.19
C ALA A 131 -6.85 8.93 -7.78
N PRO A 132 -5.83 9.36 -7.04
CA PRO A 132 -4.80 8.47 -6.55
C PRO A 132 -5.33 7.57 -5.43
N LEU A 133 -4.72 6.40 -5.28
CA LEU A 133 -4.89 5.60 -4.09
C LEU A 133 -4.17 6.29 -2.92
N GLU A 134 -4.86 6.49 -1.82
CA GLU A 134 -4.28 7.15 -0.66
C GLU A 134 -4.21 6.19 0.52
N LEU A 135 -3.04 6.14 1.16
CA LEU A 135 -2.84 5.43 2.40
C LEU A 135 -2.69 6.43 3.53
N THR A 136 -3.40 6.17 4.64
CA THR A 136 -3.27 6.92 5.88
C THR A 136 -2.84 6.00 7.00
N TYR A 137 -2.35 6.56 8.09
CA TYR A 137 -2.03 5.77 9.27
C TYR A 137 -2.45 6.51 10.53
N GLU A 138 -2.91 5.73 11.52
CA GLU A 138 -3.34 6.23 12.83
C GLU A 138 -2.51 5.56 13.90
N PHE A 139 -2.17 6.34 14.90
CA PHE A 139 -1.40 5.85 16.06
C PHE A 139 -2.32 5.53 17.24
#